data_2a1f434f44e461ad0ef284d27a4dee4a
#
_entry.id   2a1f434f44e461ad0ef284d27a4dee4a
#
_cell.length_a   1.000
_cell.length_b   1.000
_cell.length_c   1.000
_cell.angle_alpha   90.00
_cell.angle_beta   90.00
_cell.angle_gamma   90.00
#
_symmetry.space_group_name_H-M   'P 1'
#
loop_
_entity.id
_entity.type
_entity.pdbx_description
1 polymer ?
#
loop_
_entity_poly.entity_id
_entity_poly.type
_entity_poly.pdbx_seq_one_letter_code
_entity_poly.pdbx_strand_id
1 'polypeptide(L)'
;MKRLLLIVLFLYLPSATAMAADGLYAGEVAVPDQSETERVEAVPEALIQVLQKISGQRELPASPALDQALANADKLLLSFGYRSVGRFGPDGIESEELRLVARFLPAETDRLVRELELPRWQKERPPVQVWAVVDDGLDRELKPVEFTYAWLAMEDVAAIRGLPLSWPELDQEERQLIDMRLVWGGFTDYLVERGAPADGVAIVAARREGPLWSLRWNVADEDRRWSWRDSDQELRFALARGVHRMVDEIAAANAIAASQQGQSSTDITIGGLRGVEDYATCLSYLQGLGVVTDVSVLEAGPGRVRFGLQLNAAVEYLHAALLNGTVLLPSGAETAYDYELLQYRP
;
A
#
# COMPACT_ATOMS: atom_id res chain seq x y z
N MET A 1 1.32 -56.50 -16.48
CA MET A 1 1.97 -55.21 -16.75
C MET A 1 0.99 -54.09 -16.45
N LYS A 2 1.03 -53.52 -15.23
CA LYS A 2 0.17 -52.39 -14.79
C LYS A 2 0.94 -51.11 -15.05
N ARG A 3 0.45 -50.25 -15.97
CA ARG A 3 1.00 -48.91 -16.22
C ARG A 3 0.45 -47.96 -15.12
N LEU A 4 1.33 -47.46 -14.31
CA LEU A 4 1.07 -46.42 -13.32
C LEU A 4 1.05 -45.09 -14.03
N LEU A 5 -0.10 -44.41 -14.07
CA LEU A 5 -0.28 -43.08 -14.60
C LEU A 5 0.05 -42.08 -13.49
N LEU A 6 1.18 -41.39 -13.62
CA LEU A 6 1.58 -40.34 -12.69
C LEU A 6 0.88 -39.04 -13.11
N ILE A 7 -0.14 -38.62 -12.36
CA ILE A 7 -0.79 -37.32 -12.52
C ILE A 7 0.04 -36.29 -11.75
N VAL A 8 0.76 -35.45 -12.48
CA VAL A 8 1.45 -34.27 -11.93
C VAL A 8 0.42 -33.15 -11.79
N LEU A 9 0.01 -32.91 -10.55
CA LEU A 9 -0.87 -31.79 -10.19
C LEU A 9 -0.01 -30.51 -10.12
N PHE A 10 -0.09 -29.67 -11.14
CA PHE A 10 0.48 -28.32 -11.11
C PHE A 10 -0.35 -27.44 -10.15
N LEU A 11 0.16 -27.22 -8.95
CA LEU A 11 -0.35 -26.16 -8.05
C LEU A 11 0.04 -24.81 -8.64
N TYR A 12 -0.93 -24.13 -9.26
CA TYR A 12 -0.81 -22.71 -9.54
C TYR A 12 -0.87 -21.94 -8.22
N LEU A 13 0.26 -21.47 -7.72
CA LEU A 13 0.33 -20.45 -6.68
C LEU A 13 0.07 -19.10 -7.39
N PRO A 14 -1.01 -18.37 -7.06
CA PRO A 14 -1.17 -17.02 -7.58
C PRO A 14 -0.07 -16.14 -6.99
N SER A 15 0.66 -15.46 -7.87
CA SER A 15 1.71 -14.51 -7.49
C SER A 15 1.09 -13.39 -6.64
N ALA A 16 1.64 -13.13 -5.46
CA ALA A 16 1.14 -12.14 -4.49
C ALA A 16 1.09 -10.69 -5.04
N THR A 17 1.80 -10.40 -6.12
CA THR A 17 1.81 -9.08 -6.78
C THR A 17 0.51 -8.72 -7.51
N ALA A 18 -0.30 -9.69 -7.94
CA ALA A 18 -1.59 -9.40 -8.59
C ALA A 18 -2.66 -8.91 -7.59
N MET A 19 -2.57 -9.27 -6.31
CA MET A 19 -3.54 -8.85 -5.29
C MET A 19 -3.39 -7.38 -4.87
N ALA A 20 -2.21 -6.78 -4.96
CA ALA A 20 -1.97 -5.40 -4.52
C ALA A 20 -2.62 -4.37 -5.47
N ALA A 21 -2.61 -4.61 -6.78
CA ALA A 21 -3.21 -3.71 -7.77
C ALA A 21 -4.74 -3.71 -7.73
N ASP A 22 -5.37 -4.87 -7.46
CA ASP A 22 -6.83 -5.00 -7.33
C ASP A 22 -7.38 -4.31 -6.06
N GLY A 23 -6.60 -4.21 -4.99
CA GLY A 23 -7.02 -3.59 -3.74
C GLY A 23 -7.14 -2.07 -3.77
N LEU A 24 -6.43 -1.38 -4.68
CA LEU A 24 -6.43 0.08 -4.76
C LEU A 24 -7.79 0.64 -5.20
N TYR A 25 -8.45 -0.03 -6.16
CA TYR A 25 -9.76 0.36 -6.69
C TYR A 25 -10.92 -0.37 -6.02
N ALA A 26 -10.70 -0.98 -4.87
CA ALA A 26 -11.72 -1.64 -4.07
C ALA A 26 -11.96 -0.90 -2.74
N GLY A 27 -13.22 -0.64 -2.42
CA GLY A 27 -13.67 -0.14 -1.11
C GLY A 27 -14.46 -1.20 -0.37
N GLU A 28 -14.39 -1.20 0.95
CA GLU A 28 -15.09 -2.15 1.81
C GLU A 28 -15.88 -1.43 2.90
N VAL A 29 -17.18 -1.63 2.92
CA VAL A 29 -18.10 -0.96 3.84
C VAL A 29 -18.89 -1.99 4.63
N ALA A 30 -19.01 -1.82 5.93
CA ALA A 30 -19.86 -2.65 6.76
C ALA A 30 -21.34 -2.43 6.39
N VAL A 31 -22.08 -3.50 6.24
CA VAL A 31 -23.50 -3.46 5.91
C VAL A 31 -24.26 -4.42 6.81
N PRO A 32 -25.52 -4.09 7.18
CA PRO A 32 -26.31 -4.97 8.04
C PRO A 32 -26.78 -6.24 7.31
N ASP A 33 -27.02 -6.14 5.99
CA ASP A 33 -27.44 -7.26 5.16
C ASP A 33 -27.04 -7.09 3.68
N GLN A 34 -27.44 -8.01 2.82
CA GLN A 34 -27.13 -8.01 1.38
C GLN A 34 -28.26 -7.42 0.52
N SER A 35 -29.14 -6.61 1.11
CA SER A 35 -30.23 -5.96 0.37
C SER A 35 -29.72 -4.94 -0.63
N GLU A 36 -30.52 -4.68 -1.66
CA GLU A 36 -30.20 -3.66 -2.66
C GLU A 36 -30.16 -2.25 -2.05
N THR A 37 -31.00 -1.98 -1.06
CA THR A 37 -31.04 -0.68 -0.36
C THR A 37 -29.70 -0.42 0.33
N GLU A 38 -29.23 -1.39 1.14
CA GLU A 38 -27.94 -1.28 1.86
C GLU A 38 -26.76 -1.15 0.88
N ARG A 39 -26.81 -1.88 -0.23
CA ARG A 39 -25.78 -1.75 -1.27
C ARG A 39 -25.74 -0.35 -1.87
N VAL A 40 -26.90 0.22 -2.24
CA VAL A 40 -26.98 1.55 -2.84
C VAL A 40 -26.48 2.64 -1.89
N GLU A 41 -26.72 2.49 -0.59
CA GLU A 41 -26.23 3.43 0.44
C GLU A 41 -24.72 3.26 0.70
N ALA A 42 -24.18 2.03 0.61
CA ALA A 42 -22.78 1.73 0.91
C ALA A 42 -21.82 2.01 -0.27
N VAL A 43 -22.27 1.95 -1.53
CA VAL A 43 -21.39 2.15 -2.71
C VAL A 43 -20.73 3.52 -2.74
N PRO A 44 -21.41 4.65 -2.45
CA PRO A 44 -20.76 5.96 -2.34
C PRO A 44 -19.66 6.01 -1.27
N GLU A 45 -19.87 5.36 -0.12
CA GLU A 45 -18.85 5.28 0.94
C GLU A 45 -17.64 4.47 0.50
N ALA A 46 -17.87 3.35 -0.21
CA ALA A 46 -16.80 2.56 -0.80
C ALA A 46 -15.99 3.37 -1.84
N LEU A 47 -16.64 4.24 -2.63
CA LEU A 47 -15.97 5.13 -3.56
C LEU A 47 -15.11 6.16 -2.83
N ILE A 48 -15.61 6.75 -1.73
CA ILE A 48 -14.82 7.65 -0.86
C ILE A 48 -13.53 6.95 -0.40
N GLN A 49 -13.62 5.71 0.09
CA GLN A 49 -12.44 4.95 0.51
C GLN A 49 -11.43 4.76 -0.65
N VAL A 50 -11.91 4.47 -1.86
CA VAL A 50 -11.04 4.34 -3.04
C VAL A 50 -10.36 5.68 -3.37
N LEU A 51 -11.09 6.78 -3.36
CA LEU A 51 -10.50 8.11 -3.58
C LEU A 51 -9.48 8.49 -2.50
N GLN A 52 -9.75 8.15 -1.23
CA GLN A 52 -8.80 8.30 -0.12
C GLN A 52 -7.55 7.45 -0.31
N LYS A 53 -7.69 6.19 -0.75
CA LYS A 53 -6.56 5.32 -1.07
C LYS A 53 -5.70 5.89 -2.18
N ILE A 54 -6.32 6.37 -3.27
CA ILE A 54 -5.59 6.89 -4.43
C ILE A 54 -4.91 8.22 -4.11
N SER A 55 -5.59 9.10 -3.39
CA SER A 55 -5.07 10.43 -3.07
C SER A 55 -4.14 10.47 -1.85
N GLY A 56 -4.25 9.49 -0.96
CA GLY A 56 -3.61 9.51 0.35
C GLY A 56 -4.27 10.47 1.34
N GLN A 57 -5.24 11.28 0.91
CA GLN A 57 -5.94 12.24 1.76
C GLN A 57 -6.96 11.54 2.66
N ARG A 58 -7.01 11.91 3.93
CA ARG A 58 -8.01 11.41 4.87
C ARG A 58 -9.39 12.04 4.64
N GLU A 59 -9.40 13.32 4.34
CA GLU A 59 -10.60 14.10 4.05
C GLU A 59 -10.54 14.60 2.63
N LEU A 60 -11.55 14.26 1.84
CA LEU A 60 -11.67 14.74 0.47
C LEU A 60 -12.24 16.16 0.46
N PRO A 61 -11.74 17.05 -0.41
CA PRO A 61 -12.28 18.40 -0.53
C PRO A 61 -13.76 18.36 -0.92
N ALA A 62 -14.61 19.01 -0.12
CA ALA A 62 -16.02 19.16 -0.46
C ALA A 62 -16.18 19.97 -1.74
N SER A 63 -16.85 19.41 -2.73
CA SER A 63 -17.11 20.07 -4.01
C SER A 63 -18.37 19.52 -4.68
N PRO A 64 -19.07 20.34 -5.51
CA PRO A 64 -20.21 19.85 -6.28
C PRO A 64 -19.85 18.67 -7.21
N ALA A 65 -18.60 18.60 -7.68
CA ALA A 65 -18.12 17.49 -8.51
C ALA A 65 -18.01 16.19 -7.71
N LEU A 66 -17.54 16.25 -6.46
CA LEU A 66 -17.52 15.10 -5.57
C LEU A 66 -18.94 14.64 -5.24
N ASP A 67 -19.82 15.55 -4.88
CA ASP A 67 -21.25 15.24 -4.60
C ASP A 67 -21.91 14.54 -5.78
N GLN A 68 -21.66 15.04 -6.99
CA GLN A 68 -22.18 14.44 -8.23
C GLN A 68 -21.58 13.05 -8.49
N ALA A 69 -20.30 12.86 -8.22
CA ALA A 69 -19.63 11.57 -8.38
C ALA A 69 -20.20 10.53 -7.40
N LEU A 70 -20.41 10.91 -6.14
CA LEU A 70 -21.00 10.05 -5.12
C LEU A 70 -22.44 9.67 -5.46
N ALA A 71 -23.26 10.63 -5.93
CA ALA A 71 -24.63 10.36 -6.39
C ALA A 71 -24.69 9.41 -7.61
N ASN A 72 -23.61 9.26 -8.35
CA ASN A 72 -23.48 8.38 -9.52
C ASN A 72 -22.47 7.24 -9.33
N ALA A 73 -22.12 6.90 -8.09
CA ALA A 73 -21.07 5.94 -7.80
C ALA A 73 -21.31 4.55 -8.41
N ASP A 74 -22.58 4.14 -8.52
CA ASP A 74 -22.97 2.90 -9.20
C ASP A 74 -22.53 2.82 -10.66
N LYS A 75 -22.41 3.94 -11.37
CA LYS A 75 -21.95 3.98 -12.76
C LYS A 75 -20.44 3.71 -12.91
N LEU A 76 -19.71 3.91 -11.83
CA LEU A 76 -18.27 3.62 -11.75
C LEU A 76 -17.99 2.20 -11.27
N LEU A 77 -19.02 1.48 -10.80
CA LEU A 77 -18.89 0.15 -10.24
C LEU A 77 -18.54 -0.87 -11.33
N LEU A 78 -17.44 -1.58 -11.18
CA LEU A 78 -17.04 -2.71 -12.02
C LEU A 78 -17.71 -4.01 -11.55
N SER A 79 -17.66 -4.26 -10.26
CA SER A 79 -18.24 -5.45 -9.62
C SER A 79 -18.41 -5.22 -8.13
N PHE A 80 -19.25 -6.02 -7.49
CA PHE A 80 -19.37 -6.06 -6.03
C PHE A 80 -19.55 -7.49 -5.53
N GLY A 81 -19.30 -7.67 -4.24
CA GLY A 81 -19.50 -8.93 -3.52
C GLY A 81 -19.64 -8.66 -2.04
N TYR A 82 -19.88 -9.72 -1.27
CA TYR A 82 -19.98 -9.62 0.19
C TYR A 82 -19.01 -10.61 0.83
N ARG A 83 -18.48 -10.23 1.98
CA ARG A 83 -17.67 -11.11 2.82
C ARG A 83 -17.97 -10.90 4.30
N SER A 84 -17.93 -11.95 5.09
CA SER A 84 -17.94 -11.85 6.56
C SER A 84 -16.51 -11.71 7.06
N VAL A 85 -16.32 -10.82 8.02
CA VAL A 85 -15.04 -10.56 8.69
C VAL A 85 -15.23 -10.80 10.18
N GLY A 86 -14.40 -11.67 10.76
CA GLY A 86 -14.36 -11.87 12.21
C GLY A 86 -13.87 -10.61 12.91
N ARG A 87 -14.54 -10.24 13.98
CA ARG A 87 -14.23 -9.11 14.85
C ARG A 87 -14.03 -9.60 16.26
N PHE A 88 -13.01 -9.09 16.91
CA PHE A 88 -12.77 -9.35 18.33
C PHE A 88 -13.02 -8.06 19.13
N GLY A 89 -13.87 -8.16 20.15
CA GLY A 89 -14.05 -7.08 21.11
C GLY A 89 -12.93 -7.07 22.16
N PRO A 90 -12.86 -5.99 22.96
CA PRO A 90 -11.94 -5.92 24.11
C PRO A 90 -12.20 -6.98 25.18
N ASP A 91 -13.39 -7.55 25.17
CA ASP A 91 -13.86 -8.64 26.03
C ASP A 91 -13.50 -10.04 25.50
N GLY A 92 -12.80 -10.10 24.34
CA GLY A 92 -12.43 -11.34 23.66
C GLY A 92 -13.60 -12.03 22.95
N ILE A 93 -14.77 -11.40 22.88
CA ILE A 93 -15.93 -11.96 22.18
C ILE A 93 -15.74 -11.78 20.68
N GLU A 94 -15.82 -12.89 19.95
CA GLU A 94 -15.82 -12.88 18.49
C GLU A 94 -17.22 -12.56 17.97
N SER A 95 -17.29 -11.68 17.00
CA SER A 95 -18.49 -11.35 16.24
C SER A 95 -18.17 -11.35 14.75
N GLU A 96 -19.18 -11.55 13.91
CA GLU A 96 -19.05 -11.43 12.46
C GLU A 96 -19.62 -10.09 11.98
N GLU A 97 -18.89 -9.41 11.12
CA GLU A 97 -19.32 -8.20 10.43
C GLU A 97 -19.43 -8.51 8.94
N LEU A 98 -20.62 -8.30 8.37
CA LEU A 98 -20.82 -8.41 6.94
C LEU A 98 -20.32 -7.13 6.25
N ARG A 99 -19.51 -7.28 5.19
CA ARG A 99 -18.98 -6.16 4.41
C ARG A 99 -19.34 -6.29 2.94
N LEU A 100 -19.79 -5.18 2.35
CA LEU A 100 -19.81 -4.99 0.92
C LEU A 100 -18.39 -4.71 0.45
N VAL A 101 -17.92 -5.42 -0.57
CA VAL A 101 -16.69 -5.17 -1.30
C VAL A 101 -17.06 -4.64 -2.68
N ALA A 102 -16.87 -3.36 -2.91
CA ALA A 102 -17.15 -2.71 -4.18
C ALA A 102 -15.86 -2.43 -4.96
N ARG A 103 -15.76 -2.90 -6.21
CA ARG A 103 -14.63 -2.63 -7.11
C ARG A 103 -15.06 -1.66 -8.18
N PHE A 104 -14.27 -0.63 -8.39
CA PHE A 104 -14.55 0.44 -9.34
C PHE A 104 -13.68 0.32 -10.59
N LEU A 105 -14.17 0.88 -11.72
CA LEU A 105 -13.48 0.94 -12.99
C LEU A 105 -12.23 1.82 -12.87
N PRO A 106 -10.99 1.26 -13.01
CA PRO A 106 -9.76 2.01 -12.76
C PRO A 106 -9.64 3.29 -13.61
N ALA A 107 -9.88 3.19 -14.92
CA ALA A 107 -9.74 4.33 -15.83
C ALA A 107 -10.70 5.48 -15.51
N GLU A 108 -11.95 5.14 -15.15
CA GLU A 108 -12.97 6.13 -14.79
C GLU A 108 -12.69 6.76 -13.43
N THR A 109 -12.23 5.95 -12.47
CA THR A 109 -11.85 6.43 -11.14
C THR A 109 -10.62 7.34 -11.23
N ASP A 110 -9.61 6.98 -12.04
CA ASP A 110 -8.44 7.83 -12.28
C ASP A 110 -8.81 9.15 -12.98
N ARG A 111 -9.80 9.13 -13.90
CA ARG A 111 -10.34 10.35 -14.48
C ARG A 111 -10.99 11.22 -13.42
N LEU A 112 -11.82 10.62 -12.55
CA LEU A 112 -12.47 11.34 -11.45
C LEU A 112 -11.45 11.97 -10.48
N VAL A 113 -10.37 11.27 -10.13
CA VAL A 113 -9.28 11.81 -9.30
C VAL A 113 -8.70 13.08 -9.91
N ARG A 114 -8.49 13.12 -11.24
CA ARG A 114 -8.02 14.31 -11.96
C ARG A 114 -9.06 15.43 -11.98
N GLU A 115 -10.33 15.11 -12.25
CA GLU A 115 -11.45 16.08 -12.27
C GLU A 115 -11.67 16.74 -10.90
N LEU A 116 -11.41 15.99 -9.83
CA LEU A 116 -11.46 16.49 -8.45
C LEU A 116 -10.17 17.19 -8.00
N GLU A 117 -9.17 17.27 -8.87
CA GLU A 117 -7.87 17.85 -8.56
C GLU A 117 -7.21 17.25 -7.30
N LEU A 118 -7.42 15.95 -7.06
CA LEU A 118 -6.84 15.26 -5.92
C LEU A 118 -5.37 14.92 -6.19
N PRO A 119 -4.50 14.95 -5.18
CA PRO A 119 -3.14 14.43 -5.31
C PRO A 119 -3.18 12.94 -5.65
N ARG A 120 -2.10 12.42 -6.19
CA ARG A 120 -2.00 11.00 -6.52
C ARG A 120 -0.85 10.37 -5.74
N TRP A 121 -1.19 9.50 -4.83
CA TRP A 121 -0.22 8.66 -4.15
C TRP A 121 0.12 7.44 -5.01
N GLN A 122 1.39 7.04 -5.05
CA GLN A 122 1.86 5.94 -5.88
C GLN A 122 1.11 4.63 -5.59
N LYS A 123 0.92 3.82 -6.64
CA LYS A 123 0.22 2.53 -6.52
C LYS A 123 1.01 1.51 -5.72
N GLU A 124 2.32 1.47 -5.97
CA GLU A 124 3.24 0.57 -5.29
C GLU A 124 3.66 1.19 -3.98
N ARG A 125 3.33 0.52 -2.90
CA ARG A 125 3.60 0.97 -1.54
C ARG A 125 4.25 -0.16 -0.80
N PRO A 126 5.53 -0.04 -0.44
CA PRO A 126 6.17 -1.03 0.41
C PRO A 126 5.42 -1.13 1.74
N PRO A 127 5.29 -2.34 2.30
CA PRO A 127 4.61 -2.51 3.58
C PRO A 127 5.42 -1.85 4.69
N VAL A 128 4.74 -1.11 5.56
CA VAL A 128 5.35 -0.61 6.79
C VAL A 128 5.41 -1.72 7.83
N GLN A 129 6.62 -2.08 8.27
CA GLN A 129 6.80 -3.06 9.32
C GLN A 129 6.56 -2.42 10.69
N VAL A 130 5.55 -2.91 11.42
CA VAL A 130 5.12 -2.35 12.71
C VAL A 130 5.70 -3.14 13.87
N TRP A 131 6.39 -2.44 14.75
CA TRP A 131 6.92 -2.94 16.03
C TRP A 131 6.11 -2.35 17.17
N ALA A 132 5.14 -3.09 17.66
CA ALA A 132 4.24 -2.65 18.73
C ALA A 132 4.71 -3.19 20.07
N VAL A 133 5.09 -2.30 20.99
CA VAL A 133 5.48 -2.65 22.37
C VAL A 133 4.43 -2.14 23.33
N VAL A 134 3.92 -3.01 24.18
CA VAL A 134 2.95 -2.68 25.22
C VAL A 134 3.62 -2.80 26.59
N ASP A 135 3.41 -1.77 27.41
CA ASP A 135 3.73 -1.73 28.85
C ASP A 135 2.40 -1.61 29.59
N ASP A 136 1.90 -2.68 30.13
CA ASP A 136 0.63 -2.72 30.88
C ASP A 136 0.80 -2.35 32.36
N GLY A 137 2.02 -1.99 32.77
CA GLY A 137 2.41 -1.66 34.14
C GLY A 137 3.02 -2.83 34.90
N LEU A 138 3.03 -4.03 34.34
CA LEU A 138 3.67 -5.23 34.89
C LEU A 138 4.93 -5.58 34.10
N ASP A 139 4.82 -5.64 32.79
CA ASP A 139 5.91 -6.02 31.89
C ASP A 139 5.83 -5.26 30.57
N ARG A 140 6.86 -5.42 29.72
CA ARG A 140 6.91 -4.89 28.36
C ARG A 140 7.01 -6.03 27.38
N GLU A 141 6.00 -6.12 26.53
CA GLU A 141 5.91 -7.20 25.57
C GLU A 141 5.73 -6.69 24.13
N LEU A 142 6.34 -7.39 23.17
CA LEU A 142 6.21 -7.11 21.75
C LEU A 142 4.95 -7.80 21.21
N LYS A 143 3.99 -7.00 20.74
CA LYS A 143 2.72 -7.44 20.14
C LYS A 143 2.00 -8.52 20.98
N PRO A 144 1.64 -8.23 22.25
CA PRO A 144 0.96 -9.21 23.08
C PRO A 144 -0.37 -9.68 22.45
N VAL A 145 -0.65 -10.97 22.58
CA VAL A 145 -1.82 -11.61 21.94
C VAL A 145 -3.16 -11.16 22.51
N GLU A 146 -3.21 -10.78 23.77
CA GLU A 146 -4.39 -10.26 24.45
C GLU A 146 -4.93 -8.96 23.84
N PHE A 147 -4.10 -8.22 23.08
CA PHE A 147 -4.50 -6.99 22.36
C PHE A 147 -4.79 -7.24 20.88
N THR A 148 -5.05 -8.48 20.46
CA THR A 148 -5.35 -8.83 19.07
C THR A 148 -6.44 -7.95 18.47
N TYR A 149 -7.50 -7.63 19.25
CA TYR A 149 -8.57 -6.74 18.82
C TYR A 149 -8.07 -5.32 18.44
N ALA A 150 -7.00 -4.86 19.06
CA ALA A 150 -6.40 -3.56 18.78
C ALA A 150 -5.46 -3.61 17.56
N TRP A 151 -4.76 -4.73 17.35
CA TRP A 151 -3.95 -4.95 16.15
C TRP A 151 -4.81 -5.04 14.90
N LEU A 152 -5.93 -5.75 14.96
CA LEU A 152 -6.91 -5.82 13.87
C LEU A 152 -7.46 -4.43 13.51
N ALA A 153 -7.72 -3.56 14.50
CA ALA A 153 -8.16 -2.20 14.25
C ALA A 153 -7.09 -1.36 13.48
N MET A 154 -5.80 -1.60 13.73
CA MET A 154 -4.72 -0.99 12.95
C MET A 154 -4.73 -1.49 11.50
N GLU A 155 -4.82 -2.80 11.31
CA GLU A 155 -4.83 -3.44 9.99
C GLU A 155 -6.03 -2.98 9.15
N ASP A 156 -7.20 -2.83 9.77
CA ASP A 156 -8.40 -2.31 9.11
C ASP A 156 -8.22 -0.88 8.60
N VAL A 157 -7.72 0.01 9.46
CA VAL A 157 -7.47 1.40 9.05
C VAL A 157 -6.42 1.45 7.93
N ALA A 158 -5.37 0.67 8.05
CA ALA A 158 -4.33 0.59 7.04
C ALA A 158 -4.89 0.10 5.69
N ALA A 159 -5.74 -0.93 5.70
CA ALA A 159 -6.41 -1.45 4.51
C ALA A 159 -7.36 -0.41 3.89
N ILE A 160 -8.17 0.28 4.71
CA ILE A 160 -9.06 1.36 4.25
C ILE A 160 -8.26 2.51 3.63
N ARG A 161 -7.09 2.83 4.20
CA ARG A 161 -6.22 3.91 3.71
C ARG A 161 -5.24 3.44 2.63
N GLY A 162 -5.19 2.14 2.33
CA GLY A 162 -4.37 1.56 1.28
C GLY A 162 -2.86 1.56 1.59
N LEU A 163 -2.46 1.53 2.85
CA LEU A 163 -1.06 1.34 3.28
C LEU A 163 -0.91 -0.08 3.81
N PRO A 164 -0.15 -0.97 3.14
CA PRO A 164 0.10 -2.30 3.67
C PRO A 164 0.88 -2.23 4.98
N LEU A 165 0.48 -3.02 5.97
CA LEU A 165 1.25 -3.24 7.19
C LEU A 165 1.84 -4.65 7.18
N SER A 166 3.01 -4.79 7.77
CA SER A 166 3.61 -6.08 8.09
C SER A 166 4.05 -6.12 9.55
N TRP A 167 4.24 -7.32 10.06
CA TRP A 167 4.72 -7.55 11.41
C TRP A 167 6.05 -8.29 11.35
N PRO A 168 6.98 -8.06 12.29
CA PRO A 168 8.22 -8.83 12.33
C PRO A 168 7.90 -10.30 12.62
N GLU A 169 8.39 -11.18 11.77
CA GLU A 169 8.35 -12.62 11.99
C GLU A 169 9.61 -13.02 12.75
N LEU A 170 9.47 -13.17 14.08
CA LEU A 170 10.60 -13.51 14.97
C LEU A 170 10.38 -14.87 15.59
N ASP A 171 11.37 -15.72 15.51
CA ASP A 171 11.42 -16.93 16.32
C ASP A 171 11.75 -16.61 17.78
N GLN A 172 11.81 -17.66 18.63
CA GLN A 172 12.05 -17.47 20.06
C GLN A 172 13.46 -16.95 20.36
N GLU A 173 14.48 -17.35 19.58
CA GLU A 173 15.86 -16.90 19.77
C GLU A 173 16.01 -15.46 19.32
N GLU A 174 15.46 -15.11 18.18
CA GLU A 174 15.47 -13.75 17.64
C GLU A 174 14.78 -12.77 18.58
N ARG A 175 13.61 -13.15 19.19
CA ARG A 175 12.94 -12.32 20.20
C ARG A 175 13.83 -12.01 21.40
N GLN A 176 14.66 -12.96 21.85
CA GLN A 176 15.58 -12.75 22.96
C GLN A 176 16.76 -11.82 22.61
N LEU A 177 17.11 -11.72 21.33
CA LEU A 177 18.16 -10.84 20.83
C LEU A 177 17.73 -9.39 20.65
N ILE A 178 16.42 -9.12 20.69
CA ILE A 178 15.88 -7.76 20.56
C ILE A 178 16.08 -6.98 21.86
N ASP A 179 16.81 -5.86 21.80
CA ASP A 179 16.89 -4.94 22.94
C ASP A 179 15.60 -4.13 23.05
N MET A 180 14.69 -4.60 23.89
CA MET A 180 13.39 -3.96 24.14
C MET A 180 13.49 -2.50 24.62
N ARG A 181 14.63 -2.09 25.20
CA ARG A 181 14.83 -0.69 25.62
C ARG A 181 14.99 0.22 24.40
N LEU A 182 15.66 -0.26 23.36
CA LEU A 182 15.83 0.49 22.12
C LEU A 182 14.52 0.55 21.33
N VAL A 183 13.78 -0.56 21.22
CA VAL A 183 12.45 -0.56 20.59
C VAL A 183 11.50 0.35 21.40
N TRP A 184 11.44 0.19 22.71
CA TRP A 184 10.66 1.06 23.58
C TRP A 184 11.08 2.53 23.45
N GLY A 185 12.38 2.80 23.26
CA GLY A 185 12.94 4.13 23.02
C GLY A 185 12.53 4.77 21.71
N GLY A 186 12.03 3.98 20.74
CA GLY A 186 11.61 4.45 19.40
C GLY A 186 12.78 4.57 18.41
N PHE A 187 13.86 3.81 18.62
CA PHE A 187 15.04 3.82 17.75
C PHE A 187 14.82 2.95 16.51
N THR A 188 14.25 3.54 15.46
CA THR A 188 13.97 2.85 14.19
C THR A 188 15.23 2.37 13.50
N ASP A 189 16.34 3.13 13.56
CA ASP A 189 17.61 2.77 12.94
C ASP A 189 18.18 1.46 13.52
N TYR A 190 17.98 1.21 14.81
CA TYR A 190 18.34 -0.06 15.44
C TYR A 190 17.64 -1.26 14.77
N LEU A 191 16.38 -1.09 14.36
CA LEU A 191 15.62 -2.15 13.69
C LEU A 191 16.07 -2.34 12.24
N VAL A 192 16.37 -1.24 11.54
CA VAL A 192 16.92 -1.29 10.17
C VAL A 192 18.27 -2.00 10.14
N GLU A 193 19.17 -1.73 11.09
CA GLU A 193 20.44 -2.44 11.23
C GLU A 193 20.27 -3.94 11.48
N ARG A 194 19.09 -4.39 11.93
CA ARG A 194 18.73 -5.79 12.14
C ARG A 194 17.89 -6.40 11.04
N GLY A 195 17.79 -5.72 9.89
CA GLY A 195 17.12 -6.24 8.70
C GLY A 195 15.65 -5.82 8.53
N ALA A 196 15.15 -4.89 9.37
CA ALA A 196 13.87 -4.28 9.08
C ALA A 196 13.96 -3.41 7.81
N PRO A 197 12.86 -3.27 7.01
CA PRO A 197 12.87 -2.47 5.80
C PRO A 197 13.22 -1.01 6.09
N ALA A 198 14.16 -0.44 5.33
CA ALA A 198 14.55 0.97 5.50
C ALA A 198 13.46 1.94 5.00
N ASP A 199 12.64 1.49 4.07
CA ASP A 199 11.56 2.21 3.39
C ASP A 199 10.20 2.09 4.08
N GLY A 200 10.16 1.59 5.32
CA GLY A 200 8.92 1.50 6.07
C GLY A 200 9.04 0.78 7.41
N VAL A 201 9.41 1.50 8.47
CA VAL A 201 9.43 1.01 9.86
C VAL A 201 8.64 1.92 10.76
N ALA A 202 7.75 1.35 11.55
CA ALA A 202 7.01 2.06 12.59
C ALA A 202 7.18 1.38 13.94
N ILE A 203 7.52 2.14 14.96
CA ILE A 203 7.50 1.70 16.36
C ILE A 203 6.35 2.40 17.06
N VAL A 204 5.47 1.63 17.70
CA VAL A 204 4.45 2.14 18.60
C VAL A 204 4.70 1.59 20.01
N ALA A 205 5.01 2.48 20.95
CA ALA A 205 5.15 2.18 22.35
C ALA A 205 3.89 2.63 23.09
N ALA A 206 3.11 1.69 23.59
CA ALA A 206 1.85 1.92 24.30
C ALA A 206 2.02 1.61 25.79
N ARG A 207 1.67 2.56 26.65
CA ARG A 207 1.69 2.40 28.12
C ARG A 207 0.31 2.65 28.70
N ARG A 208 -0.07 1.81 29.63
CA ARG A 208 -1.28 2.02 30.41
C ARG A 208 -0.99 2.89 31.62
N GLU A 209 -1.64 4.06 31.69
CA GLU A 209 -1.53 5.03 32.78
C GLU A 209 -2.91 5.26 33.42
N GLY A 210 -3.23 4.43 34.43
CA GLY A 210 -4.58 4.41 35.00
C GLY A 210 -5.64 3.99 33.99
N PRO A 211 -6.65 4.84 33.71
CA PRO A 211 -7.69 4.51 32.73
C PRO A 211 -7.28 4.80 31.28
N LEU A 212 -6.14 5.47 31.06
CA LEU A 212 -5.70 5.91 29.74
C LEU A 212 -4.56 5.03 29.21
N TRP A 213 -4.54 4.88 27.91
CA TRP A 213 -3.41 4.42 27.14
C TRP A 213 -2.67 5.62 26.56
N SER A 214 -1.39 5.73 26.86
CA SER A 214 -0.48 6.73 26.29
C SER A 214 0.37 6.07 25.23
N LEU A 215 0.34 6.57 24.00
CA LEU A 215 1.07 6.02 22.86
C LEU A 215 2.13 7.00 22.39
N ARG A 216 3.28 6.44 22.00
CA ARG A 216 4.32 7.15 21.27
C ARG A 216 4.62 6.40 19.99
N TRP A 217 4.53 7.11 18.89
CA TRP A 217 4.86 6.64 17.56
C TRP A 217 6.20 7.20 17.09
N ASN A 218 6.99 6.37 16.44
CA ASN A 218 8.20 6.74 15.70
C ASN A 218 8.15 5.99 14.39
N VAL A 219 8.15 6.73 13.29
CA VAL A 219 8.04 6.18 11.93
C VAL A 219 9.26 6.63 11.13
N ALA A 220 9.82 5.70 10.40
CA ALA A 220 10.90 5.92 9.44
C ALA A 220 10.46 5.46 8.06
N ASP A 221 10.72 6.29 7.06
CA ASP A 221 10.49 6.03 5.65
C ASP A 221 11.68 6.63 4.88
N GLU A 222 12.57 5.78 4.40
CA GLU A 222 13.86 6.19 3.87
C GLU A 222 14.62 7.14 4.81
N ASP A 223 14.92 8.37 4.34
CA ASP A 223 15.59 9.40 5.12
C ASP A 223 14.65 10.23 6.01
N ARG A 224 13.35 9.98 5.93
CA ARG A 224 12.34 10.75 6.66
C ARG A 224 12.04 10.12 7.99
N ARG A 225 11.77 10.95 8.99
CA ARG A 225 11.46 10.51 10.35
C ARG A 225 10.33 11.35 10.91
N TRP A 226 9.32 10.69 11.48
CA TRP A 226 8.22 11.34 12.18
C TRP A 226 8.04 10.74 13.56
N SER A 227 7.63 11.58 14.51
CA SER A 227 7.25 11.12 15.83
C SER A 227 6.09 11.94 16.39
N TRP A 228 5.18 11.25 17.10
CA TRP A 228 4.07 11.90 17.78
C TRP A 228 3.61 11.09 18.98
N ARG A 229 2.72 11.69 19.75
CA ARG A 229 2.05 11.05 20.89
C ARG A 229 0.55 11.12 20.70
N ASP A 230 -0.15 10.15 21.26
CA ASP A 230 -1.60 10.07 21.32
C ASP A 230 -2.01 9.41 22.63
N SER A 231 -3.26 9.58 23.05
CA SER A 231 -3.82 8.92 24.22
C SER A 231 -5.31 8.70 24.08
N ASP A 232 -5.80 7.59 24.62
CA ASP A 232 -7.22 7.24 24.64
C ASP A 232 -7.50 6.27 25.81
N GLN A 233 -8.76 6.17 26.22
CA GLN A 233 -9.20 5.12 27.14
C GLN A 233 -9.17 3.73 26.48
N GLU A 234 -9.39 3.70 25.18
CA GLU A 234 -9.40 2.47 24.37
C GLU A 234 -8.15 2.39 23.48
N LEU A 235 -7.31 1.38 23.69
CA LEU A 235 -6.09 1.17 22.93
C LEU A 235 -6.34 1.15 21.41
N ARG A 236 -7.41 0.46 20.97
CA ARG A 236 -7.77 0.33 19.55
C ARG A 236 -8.01 1.69 18.87
N PHE A 237 -8.63 2.66 19.55
CA PHE A 237 -8.91 3.96 18.96
C PHE A 237 -7.65 4.83 18.85
N ALA A 238 -6.79 4.78 19.86
CA ALA A 238 -5.51 5.47 19.81
C ALA A 238 -4.61 4.90 18.69
N LEU A 239 -4.56 3.58 18.53
CA LEU A 239 -3.82 2.92 17.47
C LEU A 239 -4.39 3.26 16.08
N ALA A 240 -5.71 3.21 15.91
CA ALA A 240 -6.38 3.57 14.68
C ALA A 240 -6.05 5.00 14.23
N ARG A 241 -6.13 5.97 15.17
CA ARG A 241 -5.72 7.36 14.88
C ARG A 241 -4.24 7.48 14.53
N GLY A 242 -3.39 6.71 15.20
CA GLY A 242 -1.96 6.67 14.92
C GLY A 242 -1.66 6.19 13.50
N VAL A 243 -2.37 5.16 13.03
CA VAL A 243 -2.26 4.67 11.65
C VAL A 243 -2.77 5.71 10.66
N HIS A 244 -3.91 6.35 10.93
CA HIS A 244 -4.38 7.45 10.07
C HIS A 244 -3.31 8.52 9.89
N ARG A 245 -2.68 8.96 11.00
CA ARG A 245 -1.63 9.97 10.96
C ARG A 245 -0.39 9.46 10.20
N MET A 246 0.02 8.22 10.43
CA MET A 246 1.14 7.61 9.71
C MET A 246 0.90 7.66 8.19
N VAL A 247 -0.30 7.28 7.74
CA VAL A 247 -0.67 7.37 6.33
C VAL A 247 -0.65 8.80 5.82
N ASP A 248 -1.18 9.76 6.60
CA ASP A 248 -1.20 11.18 6.22
C ASP A 248 0.23 11.71 5.99
N GLU A 249 1.19 11.39 6.89
CA GLU A 249 2.58 11.82 6.79
C GLU A 249 3.29 11.16 5.59
N ILE A 250 3.16 9.83 5.43
CA ILE A 250 3.79 9.10 4.32
C ILE A 250 3.18 9.53 2.97
N ALA A 251 1.84 9.64 2.89
CA ALA A 251 1.19 10.06 1.66
C ALA A 251 1.55 11.50 1.27
N ALA A 252 1.55 12.44 2.24
CA ALA A 252 1.94 13.82 1.98
C ALA A 252 3.38 13.95 1.46
N ALA A 253 4.26 13.05 1.92
CA ALA A 253 5.66 13.02 1.49
C ALA A 253 5.87 12.39 0.09
N ASN A 254 4.96 11.51 -0.34
CA ASN A 254 5.12 10.68 -1.54
C ASN A 254 4.05 10.92 -2.62
N ALA A 255 3.00 11.69 -2.33
CA ALA A 255 1.96 11.98 -3.31
C ALA A 255 2.37 13.08 -4.29
N ILE A 256 2.02 12.87 -5.55
CA ILE A 256 2.18 13.86 -6.61
C ILE A 256 1.01 14.83 -6.53
N ALA A 257 1.29 16.11 -6.35
CA ALA A 257 0.25 17.15 -6.29
C ALA A 257 -0.56 17.22 -7.60
N ALA A 258 -1.85 17.56 -7.52
CA ALA A 258 -2.71 17.69 -8.69
C ALA A 258 -2.14 18.64 -9.77
N SER A 259 -1.54 19.74 -9.36
CA SER A 259 -0.89 20.70 -10.26
C SER A 259 0.32 20.13 -11.03
N GLN A 260 0.86 19.02 -10.55
CA GLN A 260 2.00 18.32 -11.15
C GLN A 260 1.57 17.06 -11.94
N GLN A 261 0.28 16.73 -11.92
CA GLN A 261 -0.32 15.64 -12.70
C GLN A 261 -0.61 16.14 -14.12
N GLY A 262 0.42 16.52 -14.85
CA GLY A 262 0.30 16.83 -16.28
C GLY A 262 0.25 15.55 -17.11
N GLN A 263 -0.57 15.54 -18.18
CA GLN A 263 -0.35 14.56 -19.24
C GLN A 263 0.95 14.95 -19.95
N SER A 264 2.00 14.22 -19.72
CA SER A 264 3.24 14.35 -20.49
C SER A 264 3.50 13.03 -21.22
N SER A 265 4.20 13.11 -22.32
CA SER A 265 4.69 11.93 -23.02
C SER A 265 6.19 12.03 -23.15
N THR A 266 6.87 10.92 -23.03
CA THR A 266 8.31 10.82 -23.25
C THR A 266 8.65 9.48 -23.85
N ASP A 267 9.80 9.40 -24.47
CA ASP A 267 10.34 8.15 -24.97
C ASP A 267 11.53 7.77 -24.11
N ILE A 268 11.69 6.49 -23.85
CA ILE A 268 12.89 5.93 -23.26
C ILE A 268 13.38 4.75 -24.10
N THR A 269 14.69 4.64 -24.25
CA THR A 269 15.32 3.51 -24.92
C THR A 269 15.99 2.61 -23.87
N ILE A 270 15.60 1.34 -23.85
CA ILE A 270 16.16 0.34 -22.93
C ILE A 270 17.04 -0.61 -23.73
N GLY A 271 18.30 -0.75 -23.32
CA GLY A 271 19.28 -1.67 -23.86
C GLY A 271 19.48 -2.92 -23.01
N GLY A 272 20.33 -3.83 -23.48
CA GLY A 272 20.69 -5.05 -22.76
C GLY A 272 19.68 -6.19 -22.87
N LEU A 273 18.66 -6.08 -23.73
CA LEU A 273 17.64 -7.12 -23.91
C LEU A 273 18.16 -8.26 -24.79
N ARG A 274 18.04 -9.50 -24.29
CA ARG A 274 18.50 -10.72 -24.98
C ARG A 274 17.38 -11.52 -25.60
N GLY A 275 16.12 -11.30 -25.16
CA GLY A 275 14.97 -12.08 -25.62
C GLY A 275 13.63 -11.53 -25.19
N VAL A 276 12.60 -12.32 -25.47
CA VAL A 276 11.20 -11.96 -25.18
C VAL A 276 10.94 -11.83 -23.68
N GLU A 277 11.63 -12.60 -22.85
CA GLU A 277 11.49 -12.55 -21.39
C GLU A 277 11.98 -11.22 -20.82
N ASP A 278 13.14 -10.74 -21.29
CA ASP A 278 13.69 -9.43 -20.90
C ASP A 278 12.75 -8.30 -21.33
N TYR A 279 12.19 -8.40 -22.54
CA TYR A 279 11.19 -7.47 -23.02
C TYR A 279 9.93 -7.45 -22.13
N ALA A 280 9.39 -8.63 -21.79
CA ALA A 280 8.22 -8.75 -20.95
C ALA A 280 8.46 -8.17 -19.55
N THR A 281 9.66 -8.38 -19.00
CA THR A 281 10.08 -7.80 -17.71
C THR A 281 10.10 -6.27 -17.77
N CYS A 282 10.72 -5.68 -18.79
CA CYS A 282 10.73 -4.22 -18.97
C CYS A 282 9.32 -3.65 -19.13
N LEU A 283 8.50 -4.29 -19.97
CA LEU A 283 7.12 -3.83 -20.20
C LEU A 283 6.28 -3.88 -18.92
N SER A 284 6.33 -4.99 -18.17
CA SER A 284 5.61 -5.15 -16.91
C SER A 284 6.09 -4.15 -15.86
N TYR A 285 7.40 -3.92 -15.77
CA TYR A 285 7.97 -2.94 -14.86
C TYR A 285 7.47 -1.53 -15.19
N LEU A 286 7.56 -1.09 -16.46
CA LEU A 286 7.10 0.23 -16.87
C LEU A 286 5.59 0.42 -16.66
N GLN A 287 4.79 -0.61 -16.94
CA GLN A 287 3.34 -0.59 -16.68
C GLN A 287 2.99 -0.56 -15.18
N GLY A 288 3.88 -1.09 -14.32
CA GLY A 288 3.76 -1.06 -12.87
C GLY A 288 4.04 0.32 -12.27
N LEU A 289 4.80 1.18 -12.95
CA LEU A 289 5.12 2.50 -12.43
C LEU A 289 3.87 3.38 -12.30
N GLY A 290 3.61 3.88 -11.09
CA GLY A 290 2.42 4.69 -10.79
C GLY A 290 2.31 5.99 -11.60
N VAL A 291 3.41 6.47 -12.17
CA VAL A 291 3.46 7.66 -13.02
C VAL A 291 3.16 7.36 -14.49
N VAL A 292 3.17 6.09 -14.91
CA VAL A 292 2.94 5.65 -16.29
C VAL A 292 1.48 5.24 -16.46
N THR A 293 0.79 5.81 -17.44
CA THR A 293 -0.61 5.49 -17.75
C THR A 293 -0.75 4.58 -18.96
N ASP A 294 0.19 4.66 -19.90
CA ASP A 294 0.21 3.81 -21.08
C ASP A 294 1.65 3.60 -21.56
N VAL A 295 1.93 2.42 -22.11
CA VAL A 295 3.23 2.03 -22.67
C VAL A 295 3.01 1.51 -24.07
N SER A 296 3.64 2.16 -25.03
CA SER A 296 3.66 1.72 -26.45
C SER A 296 5.09 1.41 -26.88
N VAL A 297 5.23 0.50 -27.85
CA VAL A 297 6.52 0.22 -28.48
C VAL A 297 6.66 1.09 -29.72
N LEU A 298 7.65 1.97 -29.73
CA LEU A 298 7.94 2.83 -30.87
C LEU A 298 8.92 2.19 -31.84
N GLU A 299 9.94 1.52 -31.32
CA GLU A 299 10.96 0.86 -32.12
C GLU A 299 11.51 -0.35 -31.37
N ALA A 300 11.71 -1.47 -32.09
CA ALA A 300 12.38 -2.64 -31.57
C ALA A 300 13.56 -3.01 -32.47
N GLY A 301 14.74 -3.15 -31.87
CA GLY A 301 15.97 -3.48 -32.56
C GLY A 301 16.78 -4.54 -31.79
N PRO A 302 17.88 -5.04 -32.41
CA PRO A 302 18.71 -6.03 -31.73
C PRO A 302 19.24 -5.50 -30.38
N GLY A 303 18.84 -6.16 -29.30
CA GLY A 303 19.29 -5.87 -27.94
C GLY A 303 18.73 -4.59 -27.33
N ARG A 304 17.79 -3.88 -27.99
CA ARG A 304 17.20 -2.64 -27.48
C ARG A 304 15.75 -2.46 -27.92
N VAL A 305 14.97 -1.75 -27.10
CA VAL A 305 13.61 -1.34 -27.42
C VAL A 305 13.41 0.10 -26.98
N ARG A 306 12.74 0.89 -27.84
CA ARG A 306 12.29 2.25 -27.53
C ARG A 306 10.81 2.21 -27.19
N PHE A 307 10.50 2.60 -25.96
CA PHE A 307 9.14 2.69 -25.45
C PHE A 307 8.67 4.14 -25.46
N GLY A 308 7.45 4.37 -25.96
CA GLY A 308 6.72 5.61 -25.77
C GLY A 308 5.84 5.49 -24.53
N LEU A 309 6.00 6.42 -23.60
CA LEU A 309 5.30 6.43 -22.33
C LEU A 309 4.34 7.61 -22.26
N GLN A 310 3.09 7.33 -21.90
CA GLN A 310 2.15 8.36 -21.47
C GLN A 310 2.22 8.45 -19.95
N LEU A 311 2.37 9.67 -19.42
CA LEU A 311 2.56 9.90 -18.01
C LEU A 311 1.37 10.69 -17.44
N ASN A 312 1.06 10.45 -16.18
CA ASN A 312 0.11 11.26 -15.40
C ASN A 312 0.82 12.31 -14.53
N ALA A 313 2.12 12.49 -14.74
CA ALA A 313 2.98 13.43 -14.01
C ALA A 313 4.05 14.00 -14.96
N ALA A 314 4.82 14.98 -14.50
CA ALA A 314 5.96 15.50 -15.23
C ALA A 314 7.08 14.42 -15.36
N VAL A 315 7.89 14.54 -16.42
CA VAL A 315 8.92 13.54 -16.79
C VAL A 315 9.95 13.32 -15.68
N GLU A 316 10.19 14.33 -14.85
CA GLU A 316 11.11 14.28 -13.72
C GLU A 316 10.71 13.20 -12.69
N TYR A 317 9.40 12.99 -12.49
CA TYR A 317 8.89 11.93 -11.59
C TYR A 317 9.11 10.53 -12.15
N LEU A 318 9.04 10.36 -13.48
CA LEU A 318 9.43 9.11 -14.13
C LEU A 318 10.91 8.83 -13.88
N HIS A 319 11.77 9.81 -14.10
CA HIS A 319 13.21 9.65 -13.89
C HIS A 319 13.53 9.30 -12.43
N ALA A 320 12.89 9.96 -11.46
CA ALA A 320 13.06 9.62 -10.05
C ALA A 320 12.60 8.18 -9.73
N ALA A 321 11.47 7.75 -10.28
CA ALA A 321 10.97 6.38 -10.09
C ALA A 321 11.90 5.33 -10.72
N LEU A 322 12.48 5.63 -11.88
CA LEU A 322 13.43 4.74 -12.55
C LEU A 322 14.78 4.65 -11.81
N LEU A 323 15.25 5.78 -11.24
CA LEU A 323 16.49 5.81 -10.46
C LEU A 323 16.40 5.04 -9.14
N ASN A 324 15.24 5.04 -8.52
CA ASN A 324 14.97 4.31 -7.27
C ASN A 324 14.58 2.83 -7.52
N GLY A 325 14.38 2.45 -8.78
CA GLY A 325 13.99 1.11 -9.17
C GLY A 325 15.17 0.12 -9.20
N THR A 326 14.84 -1.17 -9.03
CA THR A 326 15.82 -2.27 -9.02
C THR A 326 15.89 -3.03 -10.35
N VAL A 327 15.13 -2.62 -11.37
CA VAL A 327 14.98 -3.34 -12.63
C VAL A 327 15.78 -2.69 -13.77
N LEU A 328 15.80 -1.37 -13.81
CA LEU A 328 16.50 -0.60 -14.83
C LEU A 328 17.59 0.26 -14.20
N LEU A 329 18.76 0.30 -14.82
CA LEU A 329 19.84 1.20 -14.44
C LEU A 329 20.04 2.28 -15.49
N PRO A 330 20.34 3.54 -15.10
CA PRO A 330 20.77 4.56 -16.04
C PRO A 330 21.98 4.07 -16.83
N SER A 331 21.94 4.24 -18.14
CA SER A 331 23.07 3.87 -18.98
C SER A 331 24.14 4.95 -18.97
N GLY A 332 25.39 4.57 -19.27
CA GLY A 332 26.49 5.55 -19.37
C GLY A 332 26.33 6.48 -20.56
N ALA A 333 26.94 7.67 -20.50
CA ALA A 333 26.83 8.74 -21.50
C ALA A 333 27.31 8.35 -22.94
N GLU A 334 27.96 7.20 -23.12
CA GLU A 334 28.46 6.72 -24.41
C GLU A 334 27.54 5.68 -25.06
N THR A 335 26.40 5.32 -24.44
CA THR A 335 25.49 4.28 -24.96
C THR A 335 24.37 4.92 -25.79
N ALA A 336 23.82 4.14 -26.74
CA ALA A 336 22.72 4.57 -27.59
C ALA A 336 21.34 4.30 -26.95
N TYR A 337 21.27 4.18 -25.63
CA TYR A 337 20.06 3.93 -24.86
C TYR A 337 20.10 4.64 -23.49
N ASP A 338 18.92 4.97 -22.97
CA ASP A 338 18.77 5.76 -21.74
C ASP A 338 18.96 4.91 -20.49
N TYR A 339 18.50 3.65 -20.55
CA TYR A 339 18.53 2.69 -19.44
C TYR A 339 18.98 1.31 -19.91
N GLU A 340 19.51 0.53 -19.00
CA GLU A 340 19.92 -0.85 -19.20
C GLU A 340 19.19 -1.78 -18.21
N LEU A 341 18.68 -2.91 -18.70
CA LEU A 341 18.05 -3.91 -17.85
C LEU A 341 19.08 -4.52 -16.89
N LEU A 342 18.81 -4.42 -15.58
CA LEU A 342 19.63 -5.05 -14.56
C LEU A 342 19.52 -6.56 -14.67
N GLN A 343 20.60 -7.21 -15.09
CA GLN A 343 20.64 -8.65 -15.19
C GLN A 343 21.08 -9.22 -13.85
N TYR A 344 20.15 -9.84 -13.11
CA TYR A 344 20.52 -10.68 -12.00
C TYR A 344 21.35 -11.86 -12.53
N ARG A 345 22.66 -11.88 -12.22
CA ARG A 345 23.45 -13.10 -12.38
C ARG A 345 23.22 -13.96 -11.13
N PRO A 346 22.69 -15.19 -11.30
CA PRO A 346 22.57 -16.13 -10.19
C PRO A 346 23.94 -16.51 -9.62
#